data_7757b6ec1bd2d095f71d064711ababf1
#
_entry.id   7757b6ec1bd2d095f71d064711ababf1
#
_cell.length_a   1.000
_cell.length_b   1.000
_cell.length_c   1.000
_cell.angle_alpha   90.00
_cell.angle_beta   90.00
_cell.angle_gamma   90.00
#
_symmetry.space_group_name_H-M   'P 1'
#
loop_
_entity.id
_entity.type
_entity.pdbx_description
1 polymer ?
#
loop_
_entity_poly.entity_id
_entity_poly.type
_entity_poly.pdbx_seq_one_letter_code
_entity_poly.pdbx_strand_id
1 'polypeptide(L)'
;MPFDGRVAPRIQIFTSYHEVRLMPVDAELESPDDWFTTDRLIAVVEGPSVVIRTRIHTGFIWAAVHSRATAPEPLEEHLRAGGWEVAEEEDILITSPLHLCEMGGMSGIRDAVVPELPGLHRVRVLAKGHVLNDPFEQVDFEEEFEVIVWPTDTPAPRARAIDPAMPWRQRLPRP
;
A
#
# COMPACT_ATOMS: atom_id res chain seq x y z
N MET A 1 3.70 23.40 -3.32
CA MET A 1 3.25 23.88 -2.01
C MET A 1 3.76 22.93 -0.95
N PRO A 2 4.32 23.40 0.15
CA PRO A 2 4.69 22.50 1.23
C PRO A 2 3.42 21.87 1.78
N PHE A 3 3.40 20.56 1.90
CA PHE A 3 2.29 19.79 2.42
C PHE A 3 2.12 20.14 3.90
N ASP A 4 1.05 20.83 4.22
CA ASP A 4 0.71 21.38 5.54
C ASP A 4 0.13 20.27 6.43
N GLY A 5 0.91 19.28 6.79
CA GLY A 5 0.61 18.32 7.88
C GLY A 5 -0.83 17.78 8.00
N ARG A 6 -1.67 18.02 7.01
CA ARG A 6 -3.05 17.53 7.01
C ARG A 6 -3.06 16.04 6.75
N VAL A 7 -3.62 15.32 7.68
CA VAL A 7 -3.94 13.91 7.47
C VAL A 7 -4.83 13.82 6.25
N ALA A 8 -4.40 13.09 5.23
CA ALA A 8 -5.23 12.87 4.05
C ALA A 8 -6.53 12.18 4.48
N PRO A 9 -7.66 12.57 3.90
CA PRO A 9 -8.92 11.94 4.24
C PRO A 9 -8.86 10.45 3.88
N ARG A 10 -9.36 9.61 4.77
CA ARG A 10 -9.60 8.20 4.47
C ARG A 10 -10.74 8.10 3.49
N ILE A 11 -10.52 7.35 2.44
CA ILE A 11 -11.49 7.12 1.38
C ILE A 11 -11.77 5.64 1.29
N GLN A 12 -13.02 5.29 1.09
CA GLN A 12 -13.43 3.92 0.85
C GLN A 12 -13.18 3.57 -0.61
N ILE A 13 -12.45 2.47 -0.84
CA ILE A 13 -12.10 1.98 -2.17
C ILE A 13 -12.61 0.55 -2.31
N PHE A 14 -13.18 0.24 -3.45
CA PHE A 14 -13.50 -1.13 -3.79
C PHE A 14 -12.23 -1.89 -4.13
N THR A 15 -12.09 -3.11 -3.63
CA THR A 15 -11.02 -4.04 -4.00
C THR A 15 -11.59 -5.26 -4.69
N SER A 16 -10.85 -5.81 -5.61
CA SER A 16 -11.17 -7.08 -6.26
C SER A 16 -9.92 -7.93 -6.45
N TYR A 17 -10.10 -9.25 -6.41
CA TYR A 17 -9.00 -10.20 -6.55
C TYR A 17 -7.84 -10.00 -5.58
N HIS A 18 -8.14 -9.58 -4.33
CA HIS A 18 -7.16 -9.33 -3.28
C HIS A 18 -6.15 -8.22 -3.56
N GLU A 19 -6.50 -7.24 -4.40
CA GLU A 19 -5.54 -6.17 -4.71
C GLU A 19 -6.18 -4.82 -4.99
N VAL A 20 -5.43 -3.78 -4.66
CA VAL A 20 -5.56 -2.42 -5.17
C VAL A 20 -4.23 -1.99 -5.77
N ARG A 21 -4.25 -0.97 -6.62
CA ARG A 21 -3.09 -0.57 -7.41
C ARG A 21 -2.83 0.92 -7.31
N LEU A 22 -1.59 1.26 -7.04
CA LEU A 22 -1.09 2.62 -7.20
C LEU A 22 -0.41 2.70 -8.56
N MET A 23 -1.03 3.39 -9.51
CA MET A 23 -0.61 3.36 -10.91
C MET A 23 -1.02 4.62 -11.68
N PRO A 24 -0.38 4.91 -12.84
CA PRO A 24 -0.85 5.95 -13.74
C PRO A 24 -2.29 5.70 -14.23
N VAL A 25 -3.03 6.78 -14.48
CA VAL A 25 -4.47 6.73 -14.86
C VAL A 25 -4.74 5.84 -16.08
N ASP A 26 -3.83 5.86 -17.05
CA ASP A 26 -4.02 5.15 -18.34
C ASP A 26 -3.14 3.90 -18.46
N ALA A 27 -2.59 3.40 -17.34
CA ALA A 27 -1.75 2.22 -17.36
C ALA A 27 -2.59 0.93 -17.28
N GLU A 28 -2.17 -0.08 -18.02
CA GLU A 28 -2.63 -1.46 -17.85
C GLU A 28 -1.57 -2.22 -17.07
N LEU A 29 -1.97 -3.00 -16.09
CA LEU A 29 -1.09 -3.77 -15.25
C LEU A 29 -1.54 -5.21 -15.17
N GLU A 30 -0.55 -6.11 -15.24
CA GLU A 30 -0.72 -7.50 -14.83
C GLU A 30 -0.20 -7.68 -13.40
N SER A 31 -0.86 -8.53 -12.64
CA SER A 31 -0.36 -8.92 -11.31
C SER A 31 0.92 -9.74 -11.48
N PRO A 32 1.89 -9.62 -10.55
CA PRO A 32 3.09 -10.47 -10.59
C PRO A 32 2.72 -11.96 -10.59
N ASP A 33 3.46 -12.78 -11.34
CA ASP A 33 3.20 -14.21 -11.49
C ASP A 33 3.15 -14.97 -10.14
N ASP A 34 4.00 -14.56 -9.19
CA ASP A 34 4.10 -15.14 -7.85
C ASP A 34 3.23 -14.47 -6.79
N TRP A 35 2.38 -13.52 -7.22
CA TRP A 35 1.63 -12.64 -6.31
C TRP A 35 0.79 -13.40 -5.27
N PHE A 36 0.14 -14.48 -5.70
CA PHE A 36 -0.73 -15.25 -4.81
C PHE A 36 0.01 -16.26 -3.92
N THR A 37 1.29 -16.50 -4.18
CA THR A 37 2.13 -17.44 -3.43
C THR A 37 3.10 -16.74 -2.47
N THR A 38 3.22 -15.43 -2.56
CA THR A 38 4.06 -14.62 -1.68
C THR A 38 3.27 -14.05 -0.52
N ASP A 39 3.93 -13.74 0.58
CA ASP A 39 3.37 -13.03 1.73
C ASP A 39 3.61 -11.51 1.68
N ARG A 40 4.06 -11.00 0.54
CA ARG A 40 4.31 -9.57 0.33
C ARG A 40 3.04 -8.75 0.47
N LEU A 41 3.18 -7.58 1.11
CA LEU A 41 2.13 -6.56 1.13
C LEU A 41 2.12 -5.76 -0.16
N ILE A 42 3.29 -5.48 -0.72
CA ILE A 42 3.46 -4.70 -1.94
C ILE A 42 4.37 -5.41 -2.95
N ALA A 43 4.13 -5.12 -4.22
CA ALA A 43 5.06 -5.45 -5.31
C ALA A 43 5.10 -4.30 -6.30
N VAL A 44 6.31 -3.84 -6.61
CA VAL A 44 6.55 -2.91 -7.72
C VAL A 44 6.56 -3.72 -9.01
N VAL A 45 5.73 -3.32 -9.96
CA VAL A 45 5.64 -3.94 -11.27
C VAL A 45 6.18 -2.99 -12.33
N GLU A 46 6.33 -3.47 -13.56
CA GLU A 46 6.90 -2.68 -14.64
C GLU A 46 6.30 -1.27 -14.73
N GLY A 47 7.19 -0.28 -14.83
CA GLY A 47 6.82 1.13 -14.81
C GLY A 47 6.62 1.68 -13.39
N PRO A 48 5.94 2.82 -13.24
CA PRO A 48 5.73 3.48 -11.96
C PRO A 48 4.50 2.94 -11.25
N SER A 49 4.42 1.64 -11.04
CA SER A 49 3.20 1.01 -10.53
C SER A 49 3.47 0.08 -9.35
N VAL A 50 2.57 0.09 -8.39
CA VAL A 50 2.63 -0.75 -7.19
C VAL A 50 1.32 -1.51 -7.03
N VAL A 51 1.40 -2.82 -6.91
CA VAL A 51 0.29 -3.67 -6.49
C VAL A 51 0.32 -3.78 -4.98
N ILE A 52 -0.80 -3.53 -4.33
CA ILE A 52 -0.98 -3.63 -2.88
C ILE A 52 -1.95 -4.76 -2.60
N ARG A 53 -1.52 -5.71 -1.78
CA ARG A 53 -2.35 -6.85 -1.41
C ARG A 53 -3.40 -6.46 -0.38
N THR A 54 -4.63 -6.89 -0.61
CA THR A 54 -5.70 -6.86 0.37
C THR A 54 -6.03 -8.28 0.84
N ARG A 55 -6.54 -8.42 2.06
CA ARG A 55 -7.09 -9.69 2.56
C ARG A 55 -8.50 -9.92 2.03
N ILE A 56 -9.24 -8.85 1.86
CA ILE A 56 -10.57 -8.90 1.26
C ILE A 56 -10.41 -9.25 -0.22
N HIS A 57 -11.05 -10.34 -0.66
CA HIS A 57 -11.05 -10.71 -2.07
C HIS A 57 -11.85 -9.72 -2.91
N THR A 58 -13.05 -9.40 -2.45
CA THR A 58 -13.96 -8.47 -3.13
C THR A 58 -14.76 -7.73 -2.08
N GLY A 59 -14.69 -6.41 -2.08
CA GLY A 59 -15.37 -5.59 -1.09
C GLY A 59 -14.76 -4.19 -0.98
N PHE A 60 -14.93 -3.58 0.16
CA PHE A 60 -14.43 -2.22 0.42
C PHE A 60 -13.32 -2.24 1.47
N ILE A 61 -12.31 -1.43 1.24
CA ILE A 61 -11.23 -1.12 2.16
C ILE A 61 -11.21 0.38 2.42
N TRP A 62 -10.58 0.78 3.52
CA TRP A 62 -10.27 2.18 3.78
C TRP A 62 -8.83 2.47 3.42
N ALA A 63 -8.59 3.55 2.69
CA ALA A 63 -7.25 3.95 2.34
C ALA A 63 -7.05 5.46 2.47
N ALA A 64 -5.86 5.84 2.92
CA ALA A 64 -5.36 7.20 2.85
C ALA A 64 -4.06 7.19 2.05
N VAL A 65 -3.88 8.18 1.19
CA VAL A 65 -2.67 8.30 0.37
C VAL A 65 -2.04 9.66 0.60
N HIS A 66 -0.74 9.68 0.86
CA HIS A 66 0.02 10.88 1.16
C HIS A 66 1.23 11.02 0.25
N SER A 67 1.45 12.21 -0.27
CA SER A 67 2.74 12.61 -0.82
C SER A 67 3.46 13.47 0.20
N ARG A 68 4.71 13.16 0.49
CA ARG A 68 5.55 13.93 1.41
C ARG A 68 6.79 14.46 0.69
N ALA A 69 7.29 15.60 1.11
CA ALA A 69 8.54 16.14 0.59
C ALA A 69 9.77 15.43 1.16
N THR A 70 9.64 14.78 2.30
CA THR A 70 10.73 14.10 3.01
C THR A 70 10.26 12.74 3.53
N ALA A 71 11.23 11.87 3.82
CA ALA A 71 10.98 10.58 4.44
C ALA A 71 10.20 10.75 5.77
N PRO A 72 9.23 9.89 6.03
CA PRO A 72 8.59 9.80 7.35
C PRO A 72 9.55 9.20 8.38
N GLU A 73 9.11 9.11 9.63
CA GLU A 73 9.79 8.41 10.71
C GLU A 73 10.20 6.98 10.32
N PRO A 74 11.18 6.37 11.02
CA PRO A 74 11.59 4.98 10.77
C PRO A 74 10.39 4.01 10.73
N LEU A 75 10.48 2.98 9.89
CA LEU A 75 9.38 2.07 9.59
C LEU A 75 8.76 1.43 10.83
N GLU A 76 9.59 0.90 11.75
CA GLU A 76 9.11 0.27 12.97
C GLU A 76 8.49 1.26 13.96
N GLU A 77 8.97 2.51 13.96
CA GLU A 77 8.43 3.56 14.79
C GLU A 77 7.04 3.96 14.29
N HIS A 78 6.91 4.16 12.99
CA HIS A 78 5.64 4.47 12.36
C HIS A 78 4.60 3.35 12.56
N LEU A 79 5.01 2.11 12.37
CA LEU A 79 4.16 0.94 12.59
C LEU A 79 3.57 0.94 14.01
N ARG A 80 4.42 1.13 15.02
CA ARG A 80 4.01 1.11 16.43
C ARG A 80 3.15 2.31 16.82
N ALA A 81 3.54 3.51 16.39
CA ALA A 81 2.84 4.75 16.72
C ALA A 81 1.41 4.77 16.17
N GLY A 82 1.19 4.23 14.98
CA GLY A 82 -0.12 4.16 14.32
C GLY A 82 -0.96 2.93 14.68
N GLY A 83 -0.39 1.98 15.45
CA GLY A 83 -1.05 0.69 15.72
C GLY A 83 -1.28 -0.13 14.44
N TRP A 84 -0.37 -0.01 13.48
CA TRP A 84 -0.37 -0.78 12.25
C TRP A 84 0.15 -2.20 12.47
N GLU A 85 -0.29 -3.12 11.67
CA GLU A 85 0.03 -4.53 11.82
C GLU A 85 1.22 -4.96 10.97
N VAL A 86 1.27 -4.43 9.77
CA VAL A 86 2.36 -4.67 8.82
C VAL A 86 2.66 -3.40 8.04
N ALA A 87 3.92 -3.22 7.71
CA ALA A 87 4.39 -2.15 6.84
C ALA A 87 5.47 -2.66 5.90
N GLU A 88 5.44 -2.22 4.66
CA GLU A 88 6.48 -2.48 3.67
C GLU A 88 6.87 -1.22 2.93
N GLU A 89 8.14 -1.17 2.54
CA GLU A 89 8.69 -0.10 1.71
C GLU A 89 9.40 -0.67 0.51
N GLU A 90 9.26 0.02 -0.63
CA GLU A 90 9.97 -0.29 -1.85
C GLU A 90 10.21 0.98 -2.67
N ASP A 91 11.23 0.97 -3.51
CA ASP A 91 11.54 2.07 -4.40
C ASP A 91 10.72 1.96 -5.69
N ILE A 92 10.30 3.11 -6.20
CA ILE A 92 9.50 3.23 -7.41
C ILE A 92 10.00 4.41 -8.25
N LEU A 93 10.11 4.21 -9.56
CA LEU A 93 10.45 5.30 -10.48
C LEU A 93 9.16 5.94 -11.01
N ILE A 94 8.81 7.10 -10.50
CA ILE A 94 7.60 7.82 -10.93
C ILE A 94 7.92 8.66 -12.16
N THR A 95 7.16 8.48 -13.22
CA THR A 95 7.28 9.22 -14.49
C THR A 95 6.02 10.01 -14.83
N SER A 96 4.92 9.73 -14.18
CA SER A 96 3.62 10.38 -14.39
C SER A 96 2.78 10.29 -13.12
N PRO A 97 1.72 11.09 -13.03
CA PRO A 97 0.78 11.05 -11.92
C PRO A 97 0.21 9.65 -11.65
N LEU A 98 0.19 9.27 -10.35
CA LEU A 98 -0.35 8.00 -9.90
C LEU A 98 -1.69 8.22 -9.19
N HIS A 99 -2.55 7.23 -9.23
CA HIS A 99 -3.76 7.15 -8.43
C HIS A 99 -3.91 5.76 -7.83
N LEU A 100 -4.63 5.68 -6.72
CA LEU A 100 -4.97 4.41 -6.10
C LEU A 100 -6.32 3.95 -6.63
N CYS A 101 -6.38 2.76 -7.20
CA CYS A 101 -7.59 2.22 -7.83
C CYS A 101 -7.71 0.72 -7.61
N GLU A 102 -8.89 0.18 -7.90
CA GLU A 102 -9.09 -1.25 -8.02
C GLU A 102 -8.39 -1.85 -9.26
N MET A 103 -8.34 -3.15 -9.35
CA MET A 103 -7.73 -3.90 -10.45
C MET A 103 -8.27 -3.48 -11.84
N GLY A 104 -9.55 -3.16 -11.94
CA GLY A 104 -10.17 -2.70 -13.20
C GLY A 104 -9.97 -1.22 -13.52
N GLY A 105 -9.36 -0.44 -12.61
CA GLY A 105 -9.17 1.00 -12.78
C GLY A 105 -10.45 1.83 -12.78
N MET A 106 -11.59 1.21 -12.51
CA MET A 106 -12.92 1.84 -12.64
C MET A 106 -13.30 2.70 -11.44
N SER A 107 -12.83 2.34 -10.27
CA SER A 107 -13.04 3.08 -9.03
C SER A 107 -11.71 3.37 -8.34
N GLY A 108 -11.64 4.47 -7.62
CA GLY A 108 -10.44 4.80 -6.86
C GLY A 108 -10.34 6.26 -6.49
N ILE A 109 -9.23 6.60 -5.86
CA ILE A 109 -8.89 7.96 -5.45
C ILE A 109 -8.22 8.65 -6.63
N ARG A 110 -9.00 9.28 -7.49
CA ARG A 110 -8.46 9.96 -8.69
C ARG A 110 -7.62 11.19 -8.33
N ASP A 111 -7.90 11.80 -7.20
CA ASP A 111 -7.19 13.00 -6.72
C ASP A 111 -6.01 12.65 -5.80
N ALA A 112 -5.75 11.36 -5.63
CA ALA A 112 -4.70 10.91 -4.76
C ALA A 112 -3.38 10.95 -5.49
N VAL A 113 -2.61 11.81 -5.01
CA VAL A 113 -1.19 11.73 -5.00
C VAL A 113 -0.50 11.81 -6.28
N VAL A 114 0.19 12.89 -6.35
CA VAL A 114 1.32 12.68 -7.16
C VAL A 114 2.42 13.57 -6.76
N PRO A 115 3.63 13.01 -6.69
CA PRO A 115 4.79 13.85 -6.63
C PRO A 115 4.72 14.81 -7.82
N GLU A 116 4.83 16.07 -7.55
CA GLU A 116 4.87 17.12 -8.57
C GLU A 116 6.09 16.94 -9.49
N LEU A 117 7.05 16.12 -9.09
CA LEU A 117 8.31 15.91 -9.80
C LEU A 117 8.50 14.41 -10.10
N PRO A 118 8.77 14.07 -11.38
CA PRO A 118 9.18 12.73 -11.74
C PRO A 118 10.53 12.38 -11.10
N GLY A 119 10.80 11.11 -10.89
CA GLY A 119 12.08 10.64 -10.35
C GLY A 119 11.92 9.43 -9.43
N LEU A 120 13.02 9.09 -8.78
CA LEU A 120 13.04 8.00 -7.82
C LEU A 120 12.29 8.42 -6.55
N HIS A 121 11.36 7.60 -6.15
CA HIS A 121 10.57 7.77 -4.93
C HIS A 121 10.60 6.48 -4.12
N ARG A 122 10.30 6.61 -2.83
CA ARG A 122 10.03 5.46 -1.99
C ARG A 122 8.55 5.46 -1.64
N VAL A 123 7.94 4.31 -1.71
CA VAL A 123 6.57 4.07 -1.29
C VAL A 123 6.58 3.23 -0.01
N ARG A 124 5.80 3.66 0.98
CA ARG A 124 5.49 2.90 2.20
C ARG A 124 4.02 2.58 2.20
N VAL A 125 3.69 1.33 2.44
CA VAL A 125 2.32 0.89 2.67
C VAL A 125 2.24 0.30 4.08
N LEU A 126 1.30 0.81 4.85
CA LEU A 126 0.95 0.29 6.18
C LEU A 126 -0.45 -0.31 6.09
N ALA A 127 -0.66 -1.43 6.74
CA ALA A 127 -1.95 -2.12 6.75
C ALA A 127 -2.38 -2.50 8.17
N LYS A 128 -3.70 -2.43 8.40
CA LYS A 128 -4.37 -2.78 9.65
C LYS A 128 -5.65 -3.56 9.32
N GLY A 129 -6.01 -4.53 10.15
CA GLY A 129 -7.09 -5.47 9.83
C GLY A 129 -6.70 -6.46 8.72
N HIS A 130 -5.48 -6.31 8.20
CA HIS A 130 -4.98 -7.09 7.05
C HIS A 130 -4.78 -8.56 7.39
N VAL A 131 -4.44 -8.86 8.62
CA VAL A 131 -4.02 -10.20 9.03
C VAL A 131 -5.08 -10.96 9.78
N LEU A 132 -6.00 -10.25 10.41
CA LEU A 132 -7.06 -10.84 11.22
C LEU A 132 -8.18 -11.44 10.37
N ASN A 133 -8.23 -11.13 9.10
CA ASN A 133 -9.28 -11.57 8.22
C ASN A 133 -8.95 -12.95 7.64
N ASP A 134 -9.63 -13.97 8.14
CA ASP A 134 -9.71 -15.23 7.42
C ASP A 134 -10.49 -14.95 6.12
N PRO A 135 -9.91 -15.21 4.93
CA PRO A 135 -10.61 -14.96 3.66
C PRO A 135 -11.88 -15.79 3.50
N PHE A 136 -12.11 -16.76 4.39
CA PHE A 136 -13.29 -17.61 4.42
C PHE A 136 -14.29 -17.23 5.51
N GLU A 137 -13.93 -16.37 6.47
CA GLU A 137 -14.89 -15.81 7.42
C GLU A 137 -15.53 -14.57 6.79
N GLN A 138 -16.82 -14.66 6.49
CA GLN A 138 -17.66 -13.52 6.10
C GLN A 138 -17.97 -12.66 7.34
N VAL A 139 -16.96 -11.98 7.85
CA VAL A 139 -17.15 -11.01 8.94
C VAL A 139 -16.88 -9.63 8.36
N ASP A 140 -17.67 -8.65 8.77
CA ASP A 140 -17.49 -7.23 8.41
C ASP A 140 -16.18 -6.70 9.01
N PHE A 141 -15.07 -6.99 8.36
CA PHE A 141 -13.77 -6.47 8.74
C PHE A 141 -13.48 -5.19 7.98
N GLU A 142 -13.07 -4.19 8.71
CA GLU A 142 -12.50 -2.97 8.15
C GLU A 142 -11.02 -3.17 7.95
N GLU A 143 -10.62 -3.45 6.73
CA GLU A 143 -9.22 -3.41 6.34
C GLU A 143 -8.86 -1.96 5.99
N GLU A 144 -7.73 -1.49 6.53
CA GLU A 144 -7.30 -0.12 6.44
C GLU A 144 -5.86 -0.03 5.96
N PHE A 145 -5.60 0.90 5.05
CA PHE A 145 -4.28 1.16 4.50
C PHE A 145 -3.89 2.63 4.60
N GLU A 146 -2.61 2.86 4.82
CA GLU A 146 -1.97 4.14 4.61
C GLU A 146 -0.84 3.97 3.59
N VAL A 147 -0.89 4.77 2.52
CA VAL A 147 0.12 4.79 1.46
C VAL A 147 0.84 6.12 1.51
N ILE A 148 2.16 6.09 1.65
CA ILE A 148 3.00 7.29 1.72
C ILE A 148 4.06 7.21 0.64
N VAL A 149 4.19 8.29 -0.14
CA VAL A 149 5.18 8.40 -1.20
C VAL A 149 6.04 9.64 -0.97
N TRP A 150 7.36 9.51 -1.08
CA TRP A 150 8.29 10.62 -0.94
C TRP A 150 9.48 10.46 -1.89
N PRO A 151 10.10 11.59 -2.34
CA PRO A 151 11.28 11.53 -3.18
C PRO A 151 12.49 10.97 -2.42
N THR A 152 13.34 10.26 -3.13
CA THR A 152 14.63 9.78 -2.61
C THR A 152 15.71 9.91 -3.67
N ASP A 153 16.91 10.27 -3.26
CA ASP A 153 18.07 10.36 -4.16
C ASP A 153 18.91 9.09 -4.17
N THR A 154 18.63 8.19 -3.22
CA THR A 154 19.42 6.98 -3.01
C THR A 154 18.51 5.75 -2.99
N PRO A 155 18.71 4.80 -3.90
CA PRO A 155 18.02 3.54 -3.85
C PRO A 155 18.31 2.80 -2.53
N ALA A 156 17.29 2.19 -1.96
CA ALA A 156 17.41 1.41 -0.74
C ALA A 156 16.76 0.05 -0.91
N PRO A 157 17.27 -1.00 -0.23
CA PRO A 157 16.63 -2.31 -0.27
C PRO A 157 15.21 -2.22 0.27
N ARG A 158 14.38 -3.14 -0.20
CA ARG A 158 13.04 -3.34 0.35
C ARG A 158 13.11 -3.51 1.86
N ALA A 159 12.21 -2.86 2.58
CA ALA A 159 12.08 -2.99 4.02
C ALA A 159 10.69 -3.53 4.40
N ARG A 160 10.62 -4.27 5.48
CA ARG A 160 9.37 -4.79 6.04
C ARG A 160 9.42 -4.78 7.56
N ALA A 161 8.34 -4.34 8.16
CA ALA A 161 8.11 -4.43 9.59
C ALA A 161 6.75 -5.08 9.87
N ILE A 162 6.68 -5.87 10.92
CA ILE A 162 5.48 -6.57 11.36
C ILE A 162 5.38 -6.40 12.86
N ASP A 163 4.19 -6.08 13.35
CA ASP A 163 3.96 -6.02 14.79
C ASP A 163 4.19 -7.41 15.42
N PRO A 164 5.13 -7.54 16.35
CA PRO A 164 5.43 -8.82 17.00
C PRO A 164 4.28 -9.34 17.87
N ALA A 165 3.34 -8.47 18.28
CA ALA A 165 2.18 -8.83 19.07
C ALA A 165 1.04 -9.44 18.25
N MET A 166 1.19 -9.48 16.92
CA MET A 166 0.15 -9.97 16.02
C MET A 166 -0.15 -11.46 16.20
N PRO A 167 -1.41 -11.83 16.47
CA PRO A 167 -1.79 -13.22 16.73
C PRO A 167 -1.55 -14.21 15.61
N TRP A 168 -1.48 -13.72 14.38
CA TRP A 168 -1.37 -14.56 13.18
C TRP A 168 0.02 -15.17 12.96
N ARG A 169 1.09 -14.62 13.56
CA ARG A 169 2.41 -15.29 13.56
C ARG A 169 2.33 -16.73 14.04
N GLN A 170 1.28 -17.06 14.79
CA GLN A 170 1.05 -18.41 15.29
C GLN A 170 0.30 -19.31 14.28
N ARG A 171 -0.24 -18.75 13.20
CA ARG A 171 -1.10 -19.47 12.26
C ARG A 171 -0.52 -19.69 10.86
N LEU A 172 0.58 -19.04 10.50
CA LEU A 172 1.24 -19.34 9.25
C LEU A 172 2.03 -20.65 9.39
N PRO A 173 1.89 -21.61 8.46
CA PRO A 173 2.78 -22.76 8.41
C PRO A 173 4.23 -22.25 8.26
N ARG A 174 5.11 -22.73 9.07
CA ARG A 174 6.55 -22.45 8.91
C ARG A 174 7.00 -23.07 7.60
N PRO A 175 7.84 -22.38 6.83
CA PRO A 175 8.40 -22.93 5.60
C PRO A 175 9.17 -24.21 5.83
#